data_5a0fa17853402b6fd49ce92ffb50efd9
#
_entry.id   5a0fa17853402b6fd49ce92ffb50efd9
#
_cell.length_a   1.000
_cell.length_b   1.000
_cell.length_c   1.000
_cell.angle_alpha   90.00
_cell.angle_beta   90.00
_cell.angle_gamma   90.00
#
_symmetry.space_group_name_H-M   'P 1'
#
loop_
_entity.id
_entity.type
_entity.pdbx_description
1 polymer ?
#
loop_
_entity_poly.entity_id
_entity_poly.type
_entity_poly.pdbx_seq_one_letter_code
_entity_poly.pdbx_strand_id
1 'polypeptide(L)'
;MEFFKVHQDLVSNPLKDIRSEVFRQLNALQLTVPAGDIAITVGSRGISNIPQIVRACGEWLKEQGASPFIVPAMGSHNGATAQGQQAMVESLGITETTMQMPIRSSMEVVQIGEVRTGPVFMDRYCHEAAGVLVVNRIKLHTCFSGPIQSGLTKMMVVGMGKIRSAQTFHSAGAAAMKDMLLEMGQFVLDSGRILAGLGILEDGFDQTAELHAIRPSEILQIGRAHV
;
A
#
# COMPACT_ATOMS: atom_id res chain seq x y z
N MET A 1 12.23 29.70 -29.71
CA MET A 1 11.95 28.87 -28.50
C MET A 1 12.71 29.57 -27.39
N GLU A 2 11.99 30.05 -26.36
CA GLU A 2 12.62 30.70 -25.22
C GLU A 2 12.74 29.66 -24.08
N PHE A 3 13.90 29.65 -23.43
CA PHE A 3 14.14 28.80 -22.26
C PHE A 3 14.27 29.68 -21.03
N PHE A 4 13.60 29.25 -19.95
CA PHE A 4 13.68 29.93 -18.68
C PHE A 4 14.42 29.04 -17.68
N LYS A 5 15.33 29.62 -16.91
CA LYS A 5 15.95 28.94 -15.77
C LYS A 5 15.00 29.07 -14.58
N VAL A 6 14.57 27.95 -14.05
CA VAL A 6 13.76 27.89 -12.83
C VAL A 6 14.65 27.43 -11.69
N HIS A 7 14.56 28.10 -10.54
CA HIS A 7 15.16 27.67 -9.29
C HIS A 7 14.02 27.25 -8.37
N GLN A 8 14.14 26.07 -7.77
CA GLN A 8 13.17 25.55 -6.83
C GLN A 8 13.91 25.15 -5.54
N ASP A 9 13.53 25.78 -4.44
CA ASP A 9 14.00 25.40 -3.12
C ASP A 9 13.10 24.30 -2.55
N LEU A 10 13.70 23.15 -2.28
CA LEU A 10 13.01 22.01 -1.69
C LEU A 10 13.28 21.98 -0.19
N VAL A 11 12.24 21.70 0.59
CA VAL A 11 12.36 21.51 2.04
C VAL A 11 12.59 20.02 2.32
N SER A 12 13.52 19.73 3.23
CA SER A 12 13.77 18.37 3.73
C SER A 12 13.66 18.35 5.25
N ASN A 13 12.87 17.41 5.75
CA ASN A 13 12.72 17.17 7.17
C ASN A 13 12.49 15.66 7.43
N PRO A 14 13.52 14.83 7.17
CA PRO A 14 13.36 13.39 7.26
C PRO A 14 13.16 12.92 8.70
N LEU A 15 12.33 11.90 8.87
CA LEU A 15 12.16 11.20 10.13
C LEU A 15 13.46 10.54 10.56
N LYS A 16 13.85 10.75 11.81
CA LYS A 16 15.10 10.22 12.39
C LYS A 16 14.94 8.80 12.92
N ASP A 17 13.78 8.47 13.47
CA ASP A 17 13.49 7.17 14.08
C ASP A 17 12.21 6.59 13.50
N ILE A 18 12.38 5.83 12.43
CA ILE A 18 11.29 5.19 11.69
C ILE A 18 10.53 4.19 12.58
N ARG A 19 11.25 3.38 13.37
CA ARG A 19 10.63 2.35 14.21
C ARG A 19 9.71 2.97 15.25
N SER A 20 10.23 3.91 16.01
CA SER A 20 9.44 4.60 17.04
C SER A 20 8.23 5.31 16.45
N GLU A 21 8.37 5.92 15.27
CA GLU A 21 7.26 6.60 14.62
C GLU A 21 6.17 5.61 14.13
N VAL A 22 6.54 4.47 13.51
CA VAL A 22 5.58 3.42 13.14
C VAL A 22 4.79 2.96 14.36
N PHE A 23 5.47 2.66 15.47
CA PHE A 23 4.84 2.24 16.72
C PHE A 23 3.91 3.31 17.28
N ARG A 24 4.36 4.57 17.32
CA ARG A 24 3.56 5.70 17.78
C ARG A 24 2.27 5.83 16.99
N GLN A 25 2.37 5.76 15.67
CA GLN A 25 1.25 5.90 14.74
C GLN A 25 0.24 4.75 14.89
N LEU A 26 0.71 3.50 14.88
CA LEU A 26 -0.17 2.33 14.98
C LEU A 26 -0.82 2.23 16.38
N ASN A 27 -0.08 2.53 17.45
CA ASN A 27 -0.64 2.56 18.81
C ASN A 27 -1.73 3.63 18.99
N ALA A 28 -1.59 4.79 18.31
CA ALA A 28 -2.58 5.86 18.37
C ALA A 28 -3.96 5.43 17.83
N LEU A 29 -4.00 4.43 16.96
CA LEU A 29 -5.27 3.89 16.44
C LEU A 29 -6.02 3.03 17.48
N GLN A 30 -5.37 2.54 18.53
CA GLN A 30 -5.99 1.67 19.54
C GLN A 30 -6.78 0.51 18.91
N LEU A 31 -6.16 -0.16 17.94
CA LEU A 31 -6.79 -1.26 17.20
C LEU A 31 -6.87 -2.53 18.06
N THR A 32 -7.94 -3.25 17.92
CA THR A 32 -7.98 -4.66 18.31
C THR A 32 -7.43 -5.49 17.18
N VAL A 33 -6.19 -5.97 17.31
CA VAL A 33 -5.56 -6.82 16.31
C VAL A 33 -6.07 -8.25 16.48
N PRO A 34 -6.65 -8.86 15.43
CA PRO A 34 -7.11 -10.24 15.54
C PRO A 34 -5.92 -11.21 15.66
N ALA A 35 -6.09 -12.26 16.42
CA ALA A 35 -5.12 -13.35 16.47
C ALA A 35 -5.04 -14.06 15.10
N GLY A 36 -3.85 -14.53 14.73
CA GLY A 36 -3.60 -15.26 13.49
C GLY A 36 -2.77 -14.49 12.49
N ASP A 37 -2.87 -14.90 11.24
CA ASP A 37 -2.04 -14.38 10.14
C ASP A 37 -2.49 -12.98 9.72
N ILE A 38 -1.57 -12.00 9.71
CA ILE A 38 -1.82 -10.63 9.24
C ILE A 38 -0.91 -10.35 8.05
N ALA A 39 -1.51 -10.00 6.91
CA ALA A 39 -0.77 -9.63 5.71
C ALA A 39 -0.28 -8.17 5.78
N ILE A 40 0.97 -7.92 5.40
CA ILE A 40 1.52 -6.58 5.19
C ILE A 40 1.78 -6.41 3.70
N THR A 41 1.15 -5.43 3.06
CA THR A 41 1.32 -5.21 1.62
C THR A 41 2.59 -4.43 1.31
N VAL A 42 3.30 -4.83 0.24
CA VAL A 42 4.50 -4.14 -0.26
C VAL A 42 4.37 -3.91 -1.76
N GLY A 43 4.57 -2.67 -2.20
CA GLY A 43 4.59 -2.29 -3.61
C GLY A 43 5.95 -2.49 -4.28
N SER A 44 6.02 -2.16 -5.58
CA SER A 44 7.22 -2.27 -6.41
C SER A 44 8.05 -0.98 -6.49
N ARG A 45 7.54 0.12 -5.99
CA ARG A 45 8.24 1.41 -6.08
C ARG A 45 9.21 1.55 -4.91
N GLY A 46 10.41 2.03 -5.21
CA GLY A 46 11.34 2.46 -4.17
C GLY A 46 10.67 3.55 -3.32
N ILE A 47 10.62 3.31 -2.02
CA ILE A 47 10.15 4.25 -1.01
C ILE A 47 11.28 4.34 0.00
N SER A 48 11.65 5.55 0.38
CA SER A 48 12.69 5.75 1.40
C SER A 48 12.34 4.97 2.67
N ASN A 49 13.32 4.26 3.21
CA ASN A 49 13.18 3.47 4.45
C ASN A 49 12.12 2.35 4.41
N ILE A 50 11.62 1.93 3.24
CA ILE A 50 10.57 0.89 3.17
C ILE A 50 10.93 -0.41 3.92
N PRO A 51 12.17 -0.92 3.90
CA PRO A 51 12.53 -2.10 4.70
C PRO A 51 12.36 -1.86 6.20
N GLN A 52 12.77 -0.69 6.69
CA GLN A 52 12.65 -0.34 8.11
C GLN A 52 11.19 -0.19 8.52
N ILE A 53 10.36 0.44 7.66
CA ILE A 53 8.92 0.62 7.90
C ILE A 53 8.22 -0.73 7.96
N VAL A 54 8.43 -1.61 6.97
CA VAL A 54 7.79 -2.93 6.90
C VAL A 54 8.21 -3.81 8.08
N ARG A 55 9.51 -3.78 8.44
CA ARG A 55 10.01 -4.49 9.60
C ARG A 55 9.36 -4.00 10.89
N ALA A 56 9.28 -2.69 11.10
CA ALA A 56 8.65 -2.10 12.28
C ALA A 56 7.14 -2.45 12.36
N CYS A 57 6.43 -2.47 11.22
CA CYS A 57 5.04 -2.95 11.18
C CYS A 57 4.93 -4.40 11.63
N GLY A 58 5.82 -5.27 11.16
CA GLY A 58 5.84 -6.67 11.56
C GLY A 58 6.18 -6.86 13.05
N GLU A 59 7.15 -6.12 13.57
CA GLU A 59 7.49 -6.13 14.99
C GLU A 59 6.29 -5.70 15.84
N TRP A 60 5.62 -4.61 15.47
CA TRP A 60 4.43 -4.13 16.15
C TRP A 60 3.30 -5.17 16.14
N LEU A 61 3.02 -5.80 15.01
CA LEU A 61 1.98 -6.85 14.92
C LEU A 61 2.31 -8.06 15.79
N LYS A 62 3.59 -8.47 15.86
CA LYS A 62 4.04 -9.55 16.76
C LYS A 62 3.83 -9.20 18.23
N GLU A 63 4.08 -7.95 18.63
CA GLU A 63 3.81 -7.47 19.99
C GLU A 63 2.31 -7.48 20.32
N GLN A 64 1.43 -7.37 19.30
CA GLN A 64 -0.01 -7.53 19.46
C GLN A 64 -0.46 -9.00 19.46
N GLY A 65 0.47 -9.97 19.35
CA GLY A 65 0.17 -11.41 19.36
C GLY A 65 -0.23 -11.97 17.99
N ALA A 66 -0.07 -11.24 16.91
CA ALA A 66 -0.34 -11.69 15.55
C ALA A 66 0.87 -12.37 14.89
N SER A 67 0.62 -13.09 13.79
CA SER A 67 1.61 -13.72 12.93
C SER A 67 1.73 -12.97 11.60
N PRO A 68 2.58 -11.91 11.50
CA PRO A 68 2.67 -11.13 10.29
C PRO A 68 3.42 -11.85 9.18
N PHE A 69 3.00 -11.62 7.93
CA PHE A 69 3.70 -12.04 6.72
C PHE A 69 3.58 -10.96 5.64
N ILE A 70 4.51 -10.98 4.69
CA ILE A 70 4.59 -9.98 3.61
C ILE A 70 3.93 -10.50 2.35
N VAL A 71 3.13 -9.64 1.70
CA VAL A 71 2.52 -9.92 0.40
C VAL A 71 2.97 -8.86 -0.62
N PRO A 72 3.64 -9.25 -1.72
CA PRO A 72 3.85 -8.34 -2.83
C PRO A 72 2.51 -7.90 -3.42
N ALA A 73 2.21 -6.60 -3.41
CA ALA A 73 0.95 -6.04 -3.88
C ALA A 73 1.23 -4.94 -4.91
N MET A 74 1.52 -5.34 -6.15
CA MET A 74 2.02 -4.44 -7.19
C MET A 74 1.34 -4.62 -8.55
N GLY A 75 0.13 -5.19 -8.57
CA GLY A 75 -0.66 -5.35 -9.79
C GLY A 75 0.02 -6.26 -10.81
N SER A 76 0.27 -5.72 -12.00
CA SER A 76 0.90 -6.45 -13.13
C SER A 76 2.41 -6.26 -13.22
N HIS A 77 3.06 -5.62 -12.26
CA HIS A 77 4.49 -5.35 -12.32
C HIS A 77 5.35 -6.63 -12.32
N ASN A 78 6.61 -6.50 -12.74
CA ASN A 78 7.61 -7.57 -12.73
C ASN A 78 7.15 -8.85 -13.45
N GLY A 79 6.64 -8.66 -14.68
CA GLY A 79 6.19 -9.74 -15.55
C GLY A 79 4.91 -10.42 -15.10
N ALA A 80 4.22 -9.89 -14.07
CA ALA A 80 3.03 -10.46 -13.48
C ALA A 80 3.21 -11.94 -13.10
N THR A 81 4.34 -12.27 -12.49
CA THR A 81 4.66 -13.60 -11.96
C THR A 81 4.94 -13.53 -10.47
N ALA A 82 4.63 -14.60 -9.73
CA ALA A 82 4.90 -14.67 -8.29
C ALA A 82 6.40 -14.49 -8.01
N GLN A 83 7.25 -15.17 -8.77
CA GLN A 83 8.71 -15.10 -8.63
C GLN A 83 9.23 -13.68 -8.95
N GLY A 84 8.73 -13.06 -10.02
CA GLY A 84 9.13 -11.70 -10.39
C GLY A 84 8.72 -10.67 -9.33
N GLN A 85 7.53 -10.80 -8.74
CA GLN A 85 7.07 -9.90 -7.68
C GLN A 85 7.85 -10.12 -6.38
N GLN A 86 8.18 -11.35 -6.04
CA GLN A 86 9.05 -11.66 -4.89
C GLN A 86 10.46 -11.09 -5.09
N ALA A 87 11.08 -11.35 -6.23
CA ALA A 87 12.41 -10.81 -6.54
C ALA A 87 12.44 -9.27 -6.50
N MET A 88 11.36 -8.60 -6.90
CA MET A 88 11.23 -7.16 -6.79
C MET A 88 11.26 -6.69 -5.33
N VAL A 89 10.49 -7.34 -4.46
CA VAL A 89 10.44 -7.00 -3.02
C VAL A 89 11.81 -7.26 -2.38
N GLU A 90 12.46 -8.37 -2.72
CA GLU A 90 13.81 -8.71 -2.24
C GLU A 90 14.86 -7.68 -2.72
N SER A 91 14.75 -7.18 -3.95
CA SER A 91 15.65 -6.14 -4.47
C SER A 91 15.55 -4.81 -3.72
N LEU A 92 14.44 -4.57 -3.01
CA LEU A 92 14.27 -3.43 -2.12
C LEU A 92 14.88 -3.66 -0.72
N GLY A 93 15.54 -4.81 -0.49
CA GLY A 93 16.11 -5.18 0.81
C GLY A 93 15.10 -5.85 1.76
N ILE A 94 13.90 -6.18 1.28
CA ILE A 94 12.86 -6.87 2.04
C ILE A 94 12.96 -8.37 1.74
N THR A 95 13.68 -9.11 2.58
CA THR A 95 13.83 -10.56 2.53
C THR A 95 13.27 -11.19 3.80
N GLU A 96 12.97 -12.48 3.78
CA GLU A 96 12.52 -13.19 4.99
C GLU A 96 13.50 -13.06 6.14
N THR A 97 14.80 -13.08 5.84
CA THR A 97 15.87 -12.93 6.83
C THR A 97 15.90 -11.52 7.42
N THR A 98 15.86 -10.47 6.59
CA THR A 98 15.94 -9.08 7.07
C THR A 98 14.65 -8.68 7.81
N MET A 99 13.51 -9.21 7.40
CA MET A 99 12.21 -8.90 7.99
C MET A 99 11.85 -9.82 9.15
N GLN A 100 12.48 -11.00 9.25
CA GLN A 100 12.09 -12.06 10.19
C GLN A 100 10.60 -12.42 10.08
N MET A 101 10.09 -12.42 8.85
CA MET A 101 8.71 -12.73 8.49
C MET A 101 8.70 -13.46 7.14
N PRO A 102 7.75 -14.38 6.92
CA PRO A 102 7.58 -15.03 5.63
C PRO A 102 7.17 -14.02 4.53
N ILE A 103 7.59 -14.28 3.29
CA ILE A 103 7.09 -13.61 2.09
C ILE A 103 6.21 -14.59 1.34
N ARG A 104 4.91 -14.30 1.25
CA ARG A 104 3.95 -15.11 0.50
C ARG A 104 3.60 -14.42 -0.81
N SER A 105 4.20 -14.89 -1.89
CA SER A 105 3.98 -14.33 -3.23
C SER A 105 3.14 -15.27 -4.08
N SER A 106 2.05 -14.75 -4.64
CA SER A 106 1.16 -15.45 -5.56
C SER A 106 0.57 -14.47 -6.57
N MET A 107 0.13 -15.00 -7.73
CA MET A 107 -0.72 -14.23 -8.66
C MET A 107 -2.19 -14.64 -8.57
N GLU A 108 -2.52 -15.57 -7.68
CA GLU A 108 -3.89 -15.99 -7.44
C GLU A 108 -4.68 -14.92 -6.70
N VAL A 109 -5.88 -14.67 -7.18
CA VAL A 109 -6.82 -13.72 -6.61
C VAL A 109 -8.18 -14.35 -6.38
N VAL A 110 -8.89 -13.87 -5.38
CA VAL A 110 -10.30 -14.17 -5.14
C VAL A 110 -11.12 -12.99 -5.65
N GLN A 111 -12.16 -13.28 -6.46
CA GLN A 111 -13.15 -12.25 -6.75
C GLN A 111 -14.06 -12.11 -5.53
N ILE A 112 -13.90 -11.00 -4.80
CA ILE A 112 -14.63 -10.75 -3.56
C ILE A 112 -16.02 -10.14 -3.81
N GLY A 113 -16.29 -9.69 -5.03
CA GLY A 113 -17.57 -9.17 -5.48
C GLY A 113 -17.48 -8.38 -6.77
N GLU A 114 -18.52 -7.60 -7.04
CA GLU A 114 -18.64 -6.77 -8.23
C GLU A 114 -19.33 -5.46 -7.88
N VAL A 115 -18.86 -4.37 -8.45
CA VAL A 115 -19.47 -3.03 -8.37
C VAL A 115 -19.81 -2.53 -9.76
N ARG A 116 -20.49 -1.40 -9.88
CA ARG A 116 -20.87 -0.82 -11.18
C ARG A 116 -19.71 -0.71 -12.16
N THR A 117 -18.51 -0.45 -11.66
CA THR A 117 -17.29 -0.27 -12.47
C THR A 117 -16.55 -1.58 -12.76
N GLY A 118 -17.02 -2.72 -12.27
CA GLY A 118 -16.53 -4.05 -12.61
C GLY A 118 -16.20 -4.94 -11.40
N PRO A 119 -15.59 -6.12 -11.66
CA PRO A 119 -15.27 -7.08 -10.63
C PRO A 119 -14.15 -6.58 -9.69
N VAL A 120 -14.27 -6.90 -8.41
CA VAL A 120 -13.30 -6.56 -7.37
C VAL A 120 -12.54 -7.81 -6.97
N PHE A 121 -11.21 -7.75 -7.09
CA PHE A 121 -10.32 -8.86 -6.78
C PHE A 121 -9.41 -8.53 -5.60
N MET A 122 -9.07 -9.55 -4.82
CA MET A 122 -8.12 -9.48 -3.73
C MET A 122 -7.12 -10.64 -3.81
N ASP A 123 -5.85 -10.37 -3.55
CA ASP A 123 -4.83 -11.41 -3.40
C ASP A 123 -5.33 -12.51 -2.46
N ARG A 124 -5.10 -13.77 -2.84
CA ARG A 124 -5.58 -14.93 -2.07
C ARG A 124 -5.08 -14.90 -0.62
N TYR A 125 -3.80 -14.64 -0.40
CA TYR A 125 -3.24 -14.60 0.95
C TYR A 125 -3.79 -13.45 1.77
N CYS A 126 -4.05 -12.27 1.15
CA CYS A 126 -4.72 -11.18 1.83
C CYS A 126 -6.18 -11.53 2.18
N HIS A 127 -6.87 -12.26 1.31
CA HIS A 127 -8.25 -12.68 1.56
C HIS A 127 -8.36 -13.74 2.67
N GLU A 128 -7.40 -14.68 2.73
CA GLU A 128 -7.35 -15.76 3.73
C GLU A 128 -6.84 -15.27 5.10
N ALA A 129 -6.11 -14.15 5.16
CA ALA A 129 -5.58 -13.60 6.39
C ALA A 129 -6.67 -13.11 7.34
N ALA A 130 -6.38 -13.07 8.64
CA ALA A 130 -7.27 -12.49 9.66
C ALA A 130 -7.39 -10.96 9.51
N GLY A 131 -6.42 -10.33 8.85
CA GLY A 131 -6.45 -8.90 8.55
C GLY A 131 -5.30 -8.51 7.62
N VAL A 132 -5.42 -7.30 7.05
CA VAL A 132 -4.42 -6.73 6.14
C VAL A 132 -4.00 -5.35 6.63
N LEU A 133 -2.71 -5.15 6.86
CA LEU A 133 -2.10 -3.85 7.04
C LEU A 133 -1.63 -3.34 5.68
N VAL A 134 -2.30 -2.33 5.16
CA VAL A 134 -1.99 -1.76 3.85
C VAL A 134 -0.92 -0.69 3.99
N VAL A 135 0.26 -0.89 3.39
CA VAL A 135 1.39 0.05 3.46
C VAL A 135 1.68 0.61 2.08
N ASN A 136 1.65 1.91 1.91
CA ASN A 136 2.01 2.55 0.64
C ASN A 136 2.33 4.04 0.79
N ARG A 137 3.09 4.56 -0.18
CA ARG A 137 3.34 6.00 -0.32
C ARG A 137 2.10 6.72 -0.83
N ILE A 138 1.75 7.83 -0.19
CA ILE A 138 0.70 8.76 -0.63
C ILE A 138 1.35 9.80 -1.53
N LYS A 139 0.87 9.93 -2.76
CA LYS A 139 1.36 10.92 -3.73
C LYS A 139 0.30 11.25 -4.78
N LEU A 140 0.50 12.33 -5.50
CA LEU A 140 -0.30 12.66 -6.67
C LEU A 140 -0.06 11.67 -7.82
N HIS A 141 -1.04 11.49 -8.69
CA HIS A 141 -0.94 10.69 -9.90
C HIS A 141 -0.56 11.57 -11.08
N THR A 142 0.24 11.03 -12.01
CA THR A 142 0.75 11.78 -13.17
C THR A 142 -0.27 11.93 -14.31
N CYS A 143 -1.26 11.05 -14.40
CA CYS A 143 -2.16 10.96 -15.56
C CYS A 143 -3.60 11.36 -15.27
N PHE A 144 -4.03 11.45 -14.02
CA PHE A 144 -5.38 11.89 -13.67
C PHE A 144 -5.40 12.61 -12.33
N SER A 145 -6.39 13.48 -12.15
CA SER A 145 -6.66 14.20 -10.91
C SER A 145 -8.00 13.76 -10.31
N GLY A 146 -8.10 13.81 -9.00
CA GLY A 146 -9.31 13.44 -8.27
C GLY A 146 -9.11 13.52 -6.76
N PRO A 147 -10.13 13.21 -5.96
CA PRO A 147 -10.00 13.18 -4.50
C PRO A 147 -9.01 12.10 -4.05
N ILE A 148 -8.95 10.97 -4.78
CA ILE A 148 -7.98 9.90 -4.57
C ILE A 148 -7.26 9.65 -5.88
N GLN A 149 -5.93 9.70 -5.84
CA GLN A 149 -5.11 9.51 -7.04
C GLN A 149 -4.12 8.35 -6.91
N SER A 150 -3.66 8.05 -5.71
CA SER A 150 -2.66 7.02 -5.41
C SER A 150 -2.74 6.65 -3.92
N GLY A 151 -1.73 5.99 -3.39
CA GLY A 151 -1.67 5.66 -1.98
C GLY A 151 -2.37 4.35 -1.63
N LEU A 152 -2.97 4.32 -0.44
CA LEU A 152 -3.55 3.11 0.14
C LEU A 152 -4.69 2.53 -0.70
N THR A 153 -5.57 3.37 -1.23
CA THR A 153 -6.70 2.91 -2.06
C THR A 153 -6.22 2.22 -3.33
N LYS A 154 -5.22 2.79 -4.02
CA LYS A 154 -4.64 2.14 -5.20
C LYS A 154 -3.94 0.83 -4.86
N MET A 155 -3.30 0.76 -3.69
CA MET A 155 -2.73 -0.50 -3.19
C MET A 155 -3.81 -1.56 -2.99
N MET A 156 -4.95 -1.19 -2.38
CA MET A 156 -6.07 -2.10 -2.17
C MET A 156 -6.70 -2.58 -3.49
N VAL A 157 -7.02 -1.65 -4.39
CA VAL A 157 -7.77 -1.95 -5.62
C VAL A 157 -6.90 -2.61 -6.69
N VAL A 158 -5.72 -2.04 -6.96
CA VAL A 158 -4.87 -2.48 -8.08
C VAL A 158 -3.72 -3.36 -7.58
N GLY A 159 -3.07 -2.98 -6.50
CA GLY A 159 -1.93 -3.71 -5.95
C GLY A 159 -2.28 -5.13 -5.54
N MET A 160 -3.24 -5.28 -4.62
CA MET A 160 -3.72 -6.58 -4.13
C MET A 160 -4.54 -7.35 -5.17
N GLY A 161 -5.23 -6.66 -6.09
CA GLY A 161 -6.00 -7.32 -7.15
C GLY A 161 -5.14 -7.88 -8.30
N LYS A 162 -3.81 -7.77 -8.19
CA LYS A 162 -2.82 -8.32 -9.12
C LYS A 162 -3.10 -7.94 -10.58
N ILE A 163 -2.69 -8.79 -11.51
CA ILE A 163 -2.90 -8.55 -12.94
C ILE A 163 -4.39 -8.45 -13.30
N ARG A 164 -5.28 -9.13 -12.59
CA ARG A 164 -6.71 -9.10 -12.87
C ARG A 164 -7.28 -7.70 -12.71
N SER A 165 -7.05 -7.07 -11.54
CA SER A 165 -7.46 -5.69 -11.32
C SER A 165 -6.71 -4.70 -12.21
N ALA A 166 -5.40 -4.90 -12.42
CA ALA A 166 -4.62 -4.00 -13.27
C ALA A 166 -5.16 -3.95 -14.71
N GLN A 167 -5.53 -5.09 -15.28
CA GLN A 167 -6.14 -5.16 -16.61
C GLN A 167 -7.49 -4.46 -16.65
N THR A 168 -8.41 -4.76 -15.72
CA THR A 168 -9.72 -4.10 -15.60
C THR A 168 -9.56 -2.59 -15.49
N PHE A 169 -8.64 -2.14 -14.63
CA PHE A 169 -8.39 -0.73 -14.37
C PHE A 169 -7.83 0.00 -15.59
N HIS A 170 -6.86 -0.58 -16.29
CA HIS A 170 -6.24 0.05 -17.47
C HIS A 170 -7.12 0.02 -18.70
N SER A 171 -7.96 -1.03 -18.89
CA SER A 171 -8.87 -1.10 -20.02
C SER A 171 -10.01 -0.07 -19.95
N ALA A 172 -10.34 0.43 -18.76
CA ALA A 172 -11.41 1.42 -18.58
C ALA A 172 -11.04 2.85 -19.00
N GLY A 173 -9.75 3.13 -19.21
CA GLY A 173 -9.25 4.46 -19.55
C GLY A 173 -9.19 5.44 -18.37
N ALA A 174 -8.42 6.51 -18.53
CA ALA A 174 -8.10 7.45 -17.45
C ALA A 174 -9.32 8.13 -16.81
N ALA A 175 -10.36 8.40 -17.59
CA ALA A 175 -11.58 9.05 -17.10
C ALA A 175 -12.35 8.19 -16.07
N ALA A 176 -12.38 6.86 -16.28
CA ALA A 176 -13.07 5.94 -15.39
C ALA A 176 -12.26 5.56 -14.14
N MET A 177 -10.94 5.69 -14.20
CA MET A 177 -10.05 5.26 -13.10
C MET A 177 -10.39 5.86 -11.75
N LYS A 178 -10.82 7.12 -11.73
CA LYS A 178 -11.21 7.82 -10.51
C LYS A 178 -12.40 7.16 -9.82
N ASP A 179 -13.46 6.87 -10.58
CA ASP A 179 -14.67 6.27 -10.04
C ASP A 179 -14.43 4.81 -9.63
N MET A 180 -13.61 4.09 -10.42
CA MET A 180 -13.19 2.73 -10.08
C MET A 180 -12.44 2.67 -8.76
N LEU A 181 -11.48 3.58 -8.52
CA LEU A 181 -10.75 3.63 -7.25
C LEU A 181 -11.67 3.84 -6.06
N LEU A 182 -12.67 4.72 -6.20
CA LEU A 182 -13.61 5.01 -5.13
C LEU A 182 -14.56 3.83 -4.86
N GLU A 183 -15.23 3.33 -5.89
CA GLU A 183 -16.23 2.26 -5.75
C GLU A 183 -15.58 0.94 -5.30
N MET A 184 -14.52 0.51 -6.00
CA MET A 184 -13.81 -0.72 -5.65
C MET A 184 -13.10 -0.61 -4.31
N GLY A 185 -12.51 0.57 -4.00
CA GLY A 185 -11.88 0.84 -2.72
C GLY A 185 -12.85 0.74 -1.56
N GLN A 186 -14.03 1.33 -1.69
CA GLN A 186 -15.09 1.20 -0.68
C GLN A 186 -15.50 -0.26 -0.51
N PHE A 187 -15.70 -1.00 -1.60
CA PHE A 187 -16.06 -2.41 -1.54
C PHE A 187 -15.00 -3.27 -0.81
N VAL A 188 -13.71 -3.00 -1.07
CA VAL A 188 -12.61 -3.68 -0.34
C VAL A 188 -12.66 -3.35 1.15
N LEU A 189 -12.92 -2.11 1.53
CA LEU A 189 -13.06 -1.71 2.94
C LEU A 189 -14.28 -2.36 3.61
N ASP A 190 -15.41 -2.42 2.92
CA ASP A 190 -16.65 -3.04 3.41
C ASP A 190 -16.50 -4.58 3.60
N SER A 191 -15.51 -5.21 2.97
CA SER A 191 -15.19 -6.62 3.21
C SER A 191 -14.72 -6.91 4.64
N GLY A 192 -14.34 -5.88 5.40
CA GLY A 192 -13.82 -6.01 6.75
C GLY A 192 -12.41 -6.63 6.86
N ARG A 193 -11.73 -6.85 5.73
CA ARG A 193 -10.39 -7.46 5.71
C ARG A 193 -9.27 -6.47 6.03
N ILE A 194 -9.48 -5.18 5.83
CA ILE A 194 -8.47 -4.16 6.07
C ILE A 194 -8.44 -3.82 7.56
N LEU A 195 -7.32 -4.13 8.21
CA LEU A 195 -7.07 -3.82 9.61
C LEU A 195 -6.78 -2.32 9.78
N ALA A 196 -5.89 -1.80 8.97
CA ALA A 196 -5.48 -0.39 8.94
C ALA A 196 -4.67 -0.09 7.68
N GLY A 197 -4.45 1.20 7.43
CA GLY A 197 -3.48 1.69 6.47
C GLY A 197 -2.30 2.36 7.17
N LEU A 198 -1.10 2.27 6.56
CA LEU A 198 0.05 3.11 6.91
C LEU A 198 0.48 3.87 5.66
N GLY A 199 0.13 5.16 5.63
CA GLY A 199 0.52 6.09 4.58
C GLY A 199 1.91 6.65 4.84
N ILE A 200 2.73 6.72 3.78
CA ILE A 200 4.10 7.24 3.81
C ILE A 200 4.13 8.50 2.97
N LEU A 201 4.62 9.60 3.53
CA LEU A 201 4.90 10.84 2.82
C LEU A 201 6.41 11.04 2.74
N GLU A 202 6.87 11.36 1.55
CA GLU A 202 8.27 11.72 1.30
C GLU A 202 8.38 13.23 1.05
N ASP A 203 9.50 13.81 1.45
CA ASP A 203 9.83 15.21 1.20
C ASP A 203 10.33 15.45 -0.23
N GLY A 204 10.75 16.69 -0.52
CA GLY A 204 11.23 17.07 -1.83
C GLY A 204 12.54 16.40 -2.28
N PHE A 205 13.20 15.65 -1.39
CA PHE A 205 14.41 14.87 -1.66
C PHE A 205 14.17 13.35 -1.57
N ASP A 206 12.91 12.92 -1.70
CA ASP A 206 12.49 11.52 -1.61
C ASP A 206 12.90 10.85 -0.27
N GLN A 207 12.94 11.62 0.84
CA GLN A 207 13.17 11.08 2.17
C GLN A 207 11.84 10.91 2.90
N THR A 208 11.71 9.85 3.71
CA THR A 208 10.52 9.66 4.55
C THR A 208 10.38 10.81 5.53
N ALA A 209 9.38 11.67 5.33
CA ALA A 209 9.12 12.85 6.16
C ALA A 209 8.04 12.57 7.21
N GLU A 210 6.98 11.86 6.83
CA GLU A 210 5.86 11.58 7.73
C GLU A 210 5.32 10.16 7.52
N LEU A 211 4.79 9.58 8.60
CA LEU A 211 4.02 8.34 8.59
C LEU A 211 2.66 8.60 9.22
N HIS A 212 1.61 8.09 8.60
CA HIS A 212 0.24 8.22 9.09
C HIS A 212 -0.44 6.87 9.14
N ALA A 213 -0.75 6.39 10.33
CA ALA A 213 -1.62 5.23 10.50
C ALA A 213 -3.08 5.68 10.42
N ILE A 214 -3.89 4.94 9.67
CA ILE A 214 -5.20 5.36 9.19
C ILE A 214 -6.20 4.24 9.42
N ARG A 215 -7.34 4.55 10.03
CA ARG A 215 -8.45 3.59 10.17
C ARG A 215 -9.07 3.27 8.82
N PRO A 216 -9.62 2.06 8.62
CA PRO A 216 -10.30 1.71 7.37
C PRO A 216 -11.34 2.74 6.93
N SER A 217 -12.14 3.27 7.86
CA SER A 217 -13.17 4.28 7.61
C SER A 217 -12.64 5.62 7.08
N GLU A 218 -11.34 5.88 7.23
CA GLU A 218 -10.71 7.15 6.86
C GLU A 218 -9.86 7.04 5.58
N ILE A 219 -9.56 5.81 5.10
CA ILE A 219 -8.64 5.60 3.98
C ILE A 219 -9.09 6.33 2.71
N LEU A 220 -10.40 6.35 2.41
CA LEU A 220 -10.92 7.05 1.22
C LEU A 220 -10.94 8.58 1.37
N GLN A 221 -10.70 9.10 2.55
CA GLN A 221 -10.61 10.55 2.80
C GLN A 221 -9.18 11.05 2.59
N ILE A 222 -8.19 10.15 2.59
CA ILE A 222 -6.76 10.47 2.47
C ILE A 222 -6.29 10.14 1.06
N GLY A 223 -6.54 11.03 0.14
CA GLY A 223 -6.20 10.83 -1.26
C GLY A 223 -5.26 11.88 -1.86
N ARG A 224 -4.98 12.94 -1.12
CA ARG A 224 -4.04 13.99 -1.52
C ARG A 224 -2.94 14.09 -0.48
N ALA A 225 -1.70 13.93 -0.89
CA ALA A 225 -0.60 14.46 -0.12
C ALA A 225 -0.77 15.98 -0.08
N HIS A 226 -0.95 16.54 1.09
CA HIS A 226 -0.76 17.97 1.28
C HIS A 226 0.75 18.17 1.38
N VAL A 227 1.35 18.58 0.28
CA VAL A 227 2.73 19.06 0.21
C VAL A 227 2.68 20.57 0.36
#